data_f8994432479f74931141e93ab69246a3
#
_entry.id   f8994432479f74931141e93ab69246a3
#
_cell.length_a   1.000
_cell.length_b   1.000
_cell.length_c   1.000
_cell.angle_alpha   90.00
_cell.angle_beta   90.00
_cell.angle_gamma   90.00
#
_symmetry.space_group_name_H-M   'P 1'
#
loop_
_entity.id
_entity.type
_entity.pdbx_description
1 polymer ?
#
loop_
_entity_poly.entity_id
_entity_poly.type
_entity_poly.pdbx_seq_one_letter_code
_entity_poly.pdbx_strand_id
1 'polypeptide(L)'
;MDGTVCIVQGHPHAGDTHLCHALAKTCAEGARRTGARVRSIDLGQMEVPLLRNPADFASAPSQEIALAQEAIAESHHVVVIFPLWLGAPPALVNAFFEQAFRNNFAIENDGKGGWPKQKLKGKSARVVVTMGMPALAYRFMLGAHGVKMLEKSILGMGGIKP
;
A
#
# COMPACT_ATOMS: atom_id res chain seq x y z
N MET A 1 21.55 7.08 8.19
CA MET A 1 21.02 6.34 7.01
C MET A 1 19.96 7.22 6.37
N ASP A 2 20.29 7.82 5.23
CA ASP A 2 19.37 8.74 4.53
C ASP A 2 18.34 7.95 3.71
N GLY A 3 17.48 7.21 4.39
CA GLY A 3 16.43 6.43 3.74
C GLY A 3 15.14 7.24 3.59
N THR A 4 14.37 6.97 2.54
CA THR A 4 13.00 7.50 2.39
C THR A 4 12.01 6.43 2.83
N VAL A 5 11.04 6.81 3.67
CA VAL A 5 9.93 5.97 4.13
C VAL A 5 8.64 6.50 3.50
N CYS A 6 7.89 5.64 2.82
CA CYS A 6 6.55 5.95 2.33
C CYS A 6 5.53 5.37 3.30
N ILE A 7 4.60 6.19 3.77
CA ILE A 7 3.52 5.77 4.67
C ILE A 7 2.19 5.90 3.91
N VAL A 8 1.54 4.76 3.68
CA VAL A 8 0.21 4.68 3.09
C VAL A 8 -0.80 4.52 4.23
N GLN A 9 -1.53 5.59 4.52
CA GLN A 9 -2.63 5.61 5.47
C GLN A 9 -3.90 5.18 4.72
N GLY A 10 -4.43 4.00 5.06
CA GLY A 10 -5.52 3.31 4.33
C GLY A 10 -6.89 3.38 5.01
N HIS A 11 -7.11 4.26 5.99
CA HIS A 11 -8.45 4.48 6.54
C HIS A 11 -9.26 5.31 5.55
N PRO A 12 -10.46 4.86 5.09
CA PRO A 12 -11.23 5.56 4.06
C PRO A 12 -11.79 6.92 4.47
N HIS A 13 -11.95 7.17 5.76
CA HIS A 13 -12.46 8.45 6.24
C HIS A 13 -11.34 9.50 6.28
N ALA A 14 -11.60 10.68 5.70
CA ALA A 14 -10.64 11.77 5.57
C ALA A 14 -10.30 12.50 6.89
N GLY A 15 -11.01 12.20 7.99
CA GLY A 15 -10.75 12.83 9.29
C GLY A 15 -9.57 12.19 10.01
N ASP A 16 -8.96 12.91 10.95
CA ASP A 16 -7.78 12.48 11.72
C ASP A 16 -8.10 11.75 13.05
N THR A 17 -9.37 11.41 13.27
CA THR A 17 -9.88 10.91 14.55
C THR A 17 -9.70 9.40 14.79
N HIS A 18 -9.21 8.66 13.79
CA HIS A 18 -9.07 7.21 13.89
C HIS A 18 -7.66 6.77 14.28
N LEU A 19 -7.56 5.59 14.91
CA LEU A 19 -6.28 5.01 15.34
C LEU A 19 -5.28 4.87 14.18
N CYS A 20 -5.74 4.57 12.96
CA CYS A 20 -4.86 4.48 11.78
C CYS A 20 -4.14 5.81 11.51
N HIS A 21 -4.81 6.96 11.65
CA HIS A 21 -4.21 8.29 11.47
C HIS A 21 -3.16 8.56 12.56
N ALA A 22 -3.48 8.26 13.82
CA ALA A 22 -2.55 8.42 14.94
C ALA A 22 -1.29 7.54 14.73
N LEU A 23 -1.46 6.30 14.29
CA LEU A 23 -0.34 5.40 13.98
C LEU A 23 0.49 5.92 12.80
N ALA A 24 -0.14 6.39 11.72
CA ALA A 24 0.57 6.97 10.57
C ALA A 24 1.40 8.19 10.98
N LYS A 25 0.82 9.09 11.77
CA LYS A 25 1.52 10.26 12.32
C LYS A 25 2.71 9.85 13.19
N THR A 26 2.51 8.93 14.13
CA THR A 26 3.58 8.45 15.02
C THR A 26 4.71 7.75 14.24
N CYS A 27 4.37 6.94 13.24
CA CYS A 27 5.36 6.33 12.33
C CYS A 27 6.16 7.40 11.58
N ALA A 28 5.50 8.44 11.06
CA ALA A 28 6.14 9.54 10.36
C ALA A 28 7.12 10.31 11.28
N GLU A 29 6.68 10.63 12.49
CA GLU A 29 7.52 11.30 13.49
C GLU A 29 8.72 10.43 13.90
N GLY A 30 8.49 9.14 14.10
CA GLY A 30 9.56 8.18 14.41
C GLY A 30 10.60 8.10 13.31
N ALA A 31 10.17 7.99 12.05
CA ALA A 31 11.06 7.97 10.89
C ALA A 31 11.87 9.26 10.76
N ARG A 32 11.25 10.44 10.91
CA ARG A 32 11.95 11.73 10.85
C ARG A 32 13.01 11.87 11.95
N ARG A 33 12.74 11.37 13.16
CA ARG A 33 13.73 11.38 14.27
C ARG A 33 14.99 10.58 13.97
N THR A 34 14.92 9.59 13.08
CA THR A 34 16.09 8.83 12.62
C THR A 34 16.79 9.45 11.42
N GLY A 35 16.38 10.63 10.96
CA GLY A 35 16.94 11.30 9.79
C GLY A 35 16.31 10.86 8.46
N ALA A 36 15.32 9.98 8.46
CA ALA A 36 14.68 9.54 7.23
C ALA A 36 13.74 10.62 6.65
N ARG A 37 13.72 10.73 5.33
CA ARG A 37 12.67 11.48 4.62
C ARG A 37 11.37 10.69 4.67
N VAL A 38 10.25 11.38 4.82
CA VAL A 38 8.93 10.75 4.88
C VAL A 38 8.05 11.28 3.77
N ARG A 39 7.49 10.38 2.97
CA ARG A 39 6.41 10.60 2.01
C ARG A 39 5.13 10.00 2.59
N SER A 40 4.07 10.76 2.66
CA SER A 40 2.79 10.30 3.19
C SER A 40 1.73 10.29 2.10
N ILE A 41 0.97 9.21 2.01
CA ILE A 41 -0.17 9.01 1.13
C ILE A 41 -1.37 8.76 2.04
N ASP A 42 -2.35 9.64 2.01
CA ASP A 42 -3.59 9.51 2.77
C ASP A 42 -4.73 9.16 1.83
N LEU A 43 -5.15 7.89 1.83
CA LEU A 43 -6.18 7.40 0.91
C LEU A 43 -7.55 8.02 1.18
N GLY A 44 -7.83 8.44 2.43
CA GLY A 44 -9.07 9.13 2.75
C GLY A 44 -9.19 10.52 2.12
N GLN A 45 -8.06 11.11 1.70
CA GLN A 45 -8.00 12.41 1.04
C GLN A 45 -7.90 12.30 -0.49
N MET A 46 -7.73 11.08 -1.02
CA MET A 46 -7.49 10.85 -2.45
C MET A 46 -8.76 10.43 -3.18
N GLU A 47 -8.89 10.88 -4.41
CA GLU A 47 -9.85 10.29 -5.35
C GLU A 47 -9.21 9.07 -6.03
N VAL A 48 -9.68 7.88 -5.66
CA VAL A 48 -9.18 6.61 -6.22
C VAL A 48 -10.28 5.97 -7.07
N PRO A 49 -10.25 6.13 -8.40
CA PRO A 49 -11.26 5.56 -9.29
C PRO A 49 -11.13 4.03 -9.34
N LEU A 50 -12.28 3.34 -9.43
CA LEU A 50 -12.30 1.89 -9.63
C LEU A 50 -11.96 1.55 -11.09
N LEU A 51 -11.15 0.52 -11.30
CA LEU A 51 -10.94 -0.08 -12.61
C LEU A 51 -12.16 -0.92 -13.00
N ARG A 52 -12.80 -0.60 -14.13
CA ARG A 52 -14.04 -1.25 -14.58
C ARG A 52 -13.89 -2.05 -15.86
N ASN A 53 -12.87 -1.75 -16.64
CA ASN A 53 -12.67 -2.36 -17.95
C ASN A 53 -11.17 -2.33 -18.35
N PRO A 54 -10.79 -3.06 -19.42
CA PRO A 54 -9.41 -3.08 -19.90
C PRO A 54 -8.85 -1.72 -20.34
N ALA A 55 -9.71 -0.80 -20.82
CA ALA A 55 -9.28 0.54 -21.22
C ALA A 55 -8.88 1.37 -20.00
N ASP A 56 -9.62 1.26 -18.89
CA ASP A 56 -9.23 1.88 -17.61
C ASP A 56 -7.86 1.39 -17.16
N PHE A 57 -7.63 0.07 -17.27
CA PHE A 57 -6.35 -0.52 -16.89
C PHE A 57 -5.19 -0.01 -17.75
N ALA A 58 -5.42 0.21 -19.05
CA ALA A 58 -4.42 0.68 -20.00
C ALA A 58 -4.21 2.22 -19.97
N SER A 59 -5.16 2.96 -19.39
CA SER A 59 -5.08 4.44 -19.32
C SER A 59 -3.92 4.92 -18.44
N ALA A 60 -3.44 6.14 -18.67
CA ALA A 60 -2.47 6.76 -17.76
C ALA A 60 -3.06 6.91 -16.35
N PRO A 61 -2.25 6.82 -15.29
CA PRO A 61 -2.71 7.08 -13.93
C PRO A 61 -3.13 8.56 -13.78
N SER A 62 -4.08 8.83 -12.88
CA SER A 62 -4.38 10.20 -12.47
C SER A 62 -3.14 10.86 -11.85
N GLN A 63 -3.14 12.19 -11.76
CA GLN A 63 -2.03 12.93 -11.16
C GLN A 63 -1.77 12.49 -9.71
N GLU A 64 -2.81 12.25 -8.93
CA GLU A 64 -2.67 11.78 -7.54
C GLU A 64 -2.05 10.39 -7.46
N ILE A 65 -2.45 9.47 -8.34
CA ILE A 65 -1.86 8.12 -8.42
C ILE A 65 -0.40 8.20 -8.89
N ALA A 66 -0.08 9.06 -9.86
CA ALA A 66 1.30 9.25 -10.32
C ALA A 66 2.21 9.78 -9.19
N LEU A 67 1.76 10.75 -8.40
CA LEU A 67 2.48 11.25 -7.23
C LEU A 67 2.67 10.16 -6.16
N ALA A 68 1.67 9.30 -5.98
CA ALA A 68 1.79 8.17 -5.06
C ALA A 68 2.78 7.11 -5.59
N GLN A 69 2.81 6.85 -6.89
CA GLN A 69 3.83 6.00 -7.52
C GLN A 69 5.23 6.56 -7.30
N GLU A 70 5.45 7.86 -7.49
CA GLU A 70 6.73 8.52 -7.20
C GLU A 70 7.14 8.34 -5.73
N ALA A 71 6.22 8.57 -4.80
CA ALA A 71 6.47 8.41 -3.37
C ALA A 71 6.89 6.96 -3.02
N ILE A 72 6.24 5.96 -3.62
CA ILE A 72 6.61 4.55 -3.45
C ILE A 72 7.96 4.26 -4.14
N ALA A 73 8.19 4.79 -5.35
CA ALA A 73 9.42 4.55 -6.09
C ALA A 73 10.67 5.11 -5.38
N GLU A 74 10.57 6.29 -4.78
CA GLU A 74 11.66 6.92 -4.03
C GLU A 74 11.92 6.25 -2.67
N SER A 75 10.96 5.49 -2.14
CA SER A 75 11.07 4.91 -0.80
C SER A 75 11.94 3.65 -0.78
N HIS A 76 12.63 3.41 0.34
CA HIS A 76 13.30 2.16 0.67
C HIS A 76 12.42 1.25 1.54
N HIS A 77 11.50 1.87 2.27
CA HIS A 77 10.58 1.18 3.15
C HIS A 77 9.16 1.73 2.99
N VAL A 78 8.18 0.85 2.86
CA VAL A 78 6.76 1.20 2.72
C VAL A 78 6.01 0.72 3.96
N VAL A 79 5.29 1.62 4.62
CA VAL A 79 4.40 1.28 5.73
C VAL A 79 2.96 1.40 5.24
N VAL A 80 2.19 0.32 5.33
CA VAL A 80 0.76 0.33 4.95
C VAL A 80 -0.05 0.14 6.22
N ILE A 81 -0.93 1.11 6.54
CA ILE A 81 -1.72 1.13 7.77
C ILE A 81 -3.20 1.16 7.39
N PHE A 82 -4.01 0.21 7.84
CA PHE A 82 -5.45 0.20 7.53
C PHE A 82 -6.28 -0.50 8.61
N PRO A 83 -7.58 -0.18 8.69
CA PRO A 83 -8.51 -0.93 9.53
C PRO A 83 -8.92 -2.24 8.85
N LEU A 84 -9.09 -3.30 9.63
CA LEU A 84 -9.61 -4.57 9.12
C LEU A 84 -11.13 -4.49 9.02
N TRP A 85 -11.67 -4.56 7.81
CA TRP A 85 -13.11 -4.63 7.56
C TRP A 85 -13.47 -5.96 6.92
N LEU A 86 -14.40 -6.71 7.56
CA LEU A 86 -14.81 -8.04 7.10
C LEU A 86 -13.64 -9.02 6.85
N GLY A 87 -12.57 -8.91 7.63
CA GLY A 87 -11.38 -9.75 7.51
C GLY A 87 -10.40 -9.37 6.41
N ALA A 88 -10.59 -8.23 5.73
CA ALA A 88 -9.78 -7.75 4.61
C ALA A 88 -9.43 -6.25 4.75
N PRO A 89 -8.46 -5.75 3.96
CA PRO A 89 -8.30 -4.31 3.77
C PRO A 89 -9.58 -3.68 3.22
N PRO A 90 -9.88 -2.41 3.55
CA PRO A 90 -10.98 -1.67 2.92
C PRO A 90 -10.87 -1.69 1.39
N ALA A 91 -12.02 -1.63 0.69
CA ALA A 91 -12.06 -1.60 -0.77
C ALA A 91 -11.18 -0.47 -1.37
N LEU A 92 -11.12 0.69 -0.70
CA LEU A 92 -10.29 1.81 -1.11
C LEU A 92 -8.79 1.46 -1.14
N VAL A 93 -8.31 0.66 -0.18
CA VAL A 93 -6.91 0.19 -0.16
C VAL A 93 -6.62 -0.73 -1.35
N ASN A 94 -7.54 -1.63 -1.67
CA ASN A 94 -7.40 -2.51 -2.83
C ASN A 94 -7.43 -1.70 -4.13
N ALA A 95 -8.41 -0.80 -4.30
CA ALA A 95 -8.52 0.08 -5.45
C ALA A 95 -7.26 0.93 -5.65
N PHE A 96 -6.68 1.45 -4.56
CA PHE A 96 -5.43 2.20 -4.62
C PHE A 96 -4.28 1.34 -5.18
N PHE A 97 -4.08 0.13 -4.68
CA PHE A 97 -3.01 -0.73 -5.20
C PHE A 97 -3.27 -1.21 -6.63
N GLU A 98 -4.53 -1.46 -7.01
CA GLU A 98 -4.90 -1.74 -8.40
C GLU A 98 -4.51 -0.57 -9.32
N GLN A 99 -4.78 0.67 -8.92
CA GLN A 99 -4.40 1.86 -9.66
C GLN A 99 -2.89 2.10 -9.66
N ALA A 100 -2.25 2.00 -8.50
CA ALA A 100 -0.84 2.34 -8.35
C ALA A 100 0.09 1.31 -8.99
N PHE A 101 -0.26 0.01 -8.97
CA PHE A 101 0.66 -1.07 -9.40
C PHE A 101 0.52 -1.47 -10.87
N ARG A 102 -0.39 -0.85 -11.62
CA ARG A 102 -0.57 -1.04 -13.07
C ARG A 102 0.46 -0.28 -13.91
N ASN A 103 0.35 -0.34 -15.23
CA ASN A 103 1.12 0.42 -16.21
C ASN A 103 2.64 0.28 -16.08
N ASN A 104 3.11 -0.96 -15.91
CA ASN A 104 4.53 -1.26 -15.78
C ASN A 104 5.22 -0.55 -14.60
N PHE A 105 4.47 -0.07 -13.60
CA PHE A 105 5.06 0.53 -12.40
C PHE A 105 5.64 -0.52 -11.44
N ALA A 106 4.83 -1.45 -10.97
CA ALA A 106 5.28 -2.48 -10.02
C ALA A 106 5.84 -3.72 -10.70
N ILE A 107 5.25 -4.08 -11.84
CA ILE A 107 5.61 -5.24 -12.65
C ILE A 107 5.71 -4.85 -14.11
N GLU A 108 6.68 -5.42 -14.80
CA GLU A 108 6.87 -5.26 -16.25
C GLU A 108 6.64 -6.60 -16.95
N ASN A 109 5.76 -6.60 -17.94
CA ASN A 109 5.46 -7.78 -18.75
C ASN A 109 6.15 -7.60 -20.11
N ASP A 110 7.12 -8.44 -20.44
CA ASP A 110 7.89 -8.35 -21.69
C ASP A 110 7.15 -8.92 -22.92
N GLY A 111 5.91 -9.39 -22.73
CA GLY A 111 5.09 -9.97 -23.79
C GLY A 111 5.59 -11.33 -24.32
N LYS A 112 6.69 -11.88 -23.79
CA LYS A 112 7.31 -13.13 -24.25
C LYS A 112 6.89 -14.38 -23.45
N GLY A 113 5.87 -14.25 -22.59
CA GLY A 113 5.30 -15.38 -21.84
C GLY A 113 6.11 -15.84 -20.62
N GLY A 114 7.05 -15.05 -20.16
CA GLY A 114 7.82 -15.29 -18.93
C GLY A 114 7.13 -14.76 -17.67
N TRP A 115 7.75 -15.01 -16.51
CA TRP A 115 7.31 -14.37 -15.26
C TRP A 115 7.54 -12.86 -15.31
N PRO A 116 6.56 -12.04 -14.89
CA PRO A 116 6.70 -10.59 -14.90
C PRO A 116 7.92 -10.13 -14.10
N LYS A 117 8.63 -9.15 -14.62
CA LYS A 117 9.79 -8.56 -13.94
C LYS A 117 9.32 -7.62 -12.82
N GLN A 118 9.77 -7.90 -11.62
CA GLN A 118 9.48 -7.09 -10.43
C GLN A 118 10.31 -5.81 -10.44
N LYS A 119 9.66 -4.65 -10.45
CA LYS A 119 10.34 -3.34 -10.55
C LYS A 119 10.59 -2.66 -9.21
N LEU A 120 9.98 -3.15 -8.13
CA LEU A 120 10.12 -2.58 -6.79
C LEU A 120 11.01 -3.45 -5.88
N LYS A 121 11.86 -4.28 -6.48
CA LYS A 121 12.85 -5.10 -5.74
C LYS A 121 13.78 -4.23 -4.90
N GLY A 122 14.17 -4.76 -3.73
CA GLY A 122 15.06 -4.08 -2.79
C GLY A 122 14.35 -3.21 -1.76
N LYS A 123 13.04 -3.01 -1.93
CA LYS A 123 12.20 -2.33 -0.94
C LYS A 123 11.70 -3.31 0.11
N SER A 124 11.62 -2.85 1.36
CA SER A 124 10.93 -3.56 2.44
C SER A 124 9.57 -2.93 2.75
N ALA A 125 8.68 -3.68 3.38
CA ALA A 125 7.42 -3.13 3.86
C ALA A 125 7.08 -3.55 5.27
N ARG A 126 6.17 -2.80 5.89
CA ARG A 126 5.48 -3.17 7.13
C ARG A 126 3.99 -2.95 6.95
N VAL A 127 3.21 -3.97 7.26
CA VAL A 127 1.75 -3.90 7.26
C VAL A 127 1.27 -3.78 8.71
N VAL A 128 0.53 -2.72 9.00
CA VAL A 128 -0.04 -2.43 10.31
C VAL A 128 -1.56 -2.45 10.20
N VAL A 129 -2.20 -3.30 10.97
CA VAL A 129 -3.65 -3.51 10.89
C VAL A 129 -4.31 -3.19 12.22
N THR A 130 -5.31 -2.31 12.20
CA THR A 130 -6.16 -2.07 13.37
C THR A 130 -7.41 -2.95 13.26
N MET A 131 -7.78 -3.61 14.35
CA MET A 131 -8.96 -4.48 14.37
C MET A 131 -9.56 -4.54 15.77
N GLY A 132 -10.87 -4.81 15.84
CA GLY A 132 -11.61 -4.95 17.09
C GLY A 132 -11.55 -6.35 17.71
N MET A 133 -10.78 -7.28 17.12
CA MET A 133 -10.62 -8.63 17.63
C MET A 133 -9.16 -8.93 17.96
N PRO A 134 -8.85 -9.90 18.84
CA PRO A 134 -7.49 -10.35 19.09
C PRO A 134 -6.83 -10.88 17.82
N ALA A 135 -5.57 -10.52 17.58
CA ALA A 135 -4.81 -10.92 16.39
C ALA A 135 -4.73 -12.45 16.21
N LEU A 136 -4.67 -13.21 17.30
CA LEU A 136 -4.70 -14.68 17.27
C LEU A 136 -6.04 -15.20 16.75
N ALA A 137 -7.17 -14.62 17.18
CA ALA A 137 -8.49 -14.99 16.66
C ALA A 137 -8.57 -14.73 15.15
N TYR A 138 -8.14 -13.58 14.69
CA TYR A 138 -8.07 -13.26 13.25
C TYR A 138 -7.22 -14.29 12.49
N ARG A 139 -6.06 -14.64 13.03
CA ARG A 139 -5.14 -15.60 12.39
C ARG A 139 -5.71 -17.01 12.31
N PHE A 140 -6.33 -17.50 13.38
CA PHE A 140 -6.81 -18.87 13.44
C PHE A 140 -8.21 -19.06 12.87
N MET A 141 -9.13 -18.11 13.08
CA MET A 141 -10.52 -18.21 12.60
C MET A 141 -10.67 -17.77 11.14
N LEU A 142 -9.97 -16.69 10.74
CA LEU A 142 -10.07 -16.11 9.41
C LEU A 142 -8.80 -16.31 8.56
N GLY A 143 -7.86 -17.13 9.03
CA GLY A 143 -6.64 -17.48 8.29
C GLY A 143 -5.73 -16.30 7.94
N ALA A 144 -6.05 -15.08 8.39
CA ALA A 144 -5.38 -13.81 8.05
C ALA A 144 -5.28 -13.59 6.52
N HIS A 145 -6.28 -14.06 5.76
CA HIS A 145 -6.22 -14.05 4.30
C HIS A 145 -6.08 -12.66 3.69
N GLY A 146 -6.77 -11.64 4.25
CA GLY A 146 -6.68 -10.27 3.75
C GLY A 146 -5.27 -9.69 3.88
N VAL A 147 -4.60 -9.90 5.02
CA VAL A 147 -3.22 -9.45 5.22
C VAL A 147 -2.26 -10.23 4.33
N LYS A 148 -2.41 -11.56 4.25
CA LYS A 148 -1.58 -12.39 3.38
C LYS A 148 -1.73 -12.04 1.90
N MET A 149 -2.93 -11.67 1.45
CA MET A 149 -3.17 -11.21 0.08
C MET A 149 -2.37 -9.93 -0.19
N LEU A 150 -2.46 -8.94 0.69
CA LEU A 150 -1.69 -7.70 0.53
C LEU A 150 -0.18 -7.98 0.52
N GLU A 151 0.32 -8.75 1.47
CA GLU A 151 1.75 -9.05 1.61
C GLU A 151 2.30 -9.88 0.44
N LYS A 152 1.65 -11.01 0.14
CA LYS A 152 2.20 -12.00 -0.81
C LYS A 152 1.82 -11.68 -2.25
N SER A 153 0.55 -11.30 -2.49
CA SER A 153 0.08 -11.08 -3.84
C SER A 153 0.38 -9.65 -4.30
N ILE A 154 -0.07 -8.64 -3.58
CA ILE A 154 0.07 -7.25 -4.03
C ILE A 154 1.52 -6.78 -3.90
N LEU A 155 2.06 -6.69 -2.68
CA LEU A 155 3.42 -6.20 -2.45
C LEU A 155 4.47 -7.16 -3.02
N GLY A 156 4.28 -8.46 -2.79
CA GLY A 156 5.20 -9.51 -3.25
C GLY A 156 5.33 -9.60 -4.77
N MET A 157 4.25 -9.41 -5.53
CA MET A 157 4.33 -9.36 -7.00
C MET A 157 5.18 -8.19 -7.50
N GLY A 158 5.12 -7.04 -6.84
CA GLY A 158 6.00 -5.91 -7.15
C GLY A 158 7.46 -6.11 -6.72
N GLY A 159 7.73 -7.09 -5.87
CA GLY A 159 9.07 -7.38 -5.31
C GLY A 159 9.37 -6.66 -4.00
N ILE A 160 8.37 -6.05 -3.37
CA ILE A 160 8.48 -5.45 -2.04
C ILE A 160 8.39 -6.58 -1.00
N LYS A 161 9.33 -6.61 -0.05
CA LYS A 161 9.38 -7.63 1.01
C LYS A 161 8.73 -7.08 2.29
N PRO A 162 7.54 -7.57 2.70
CA PRO A 162 6.91 -7.20 3.96
C PRO A 162 7.62 -7.80 5.17
#